data_53f1c656e55d2b4fe1e4dee432ece6c1
#
_entry.id   53f1c656e55d2b4fe1e4dee432ece6c1
#
_cell.length_a   1.000
_cell.length_b   1.000
_cell.length_c   1.000
_cell.angle_alpha   90.00
_cell.angle_beta   90.00
_cell.angle_gamma   90.00
#
_symmetry.space_group_name_H-M   'P 1'
#
loop_
_entity.id
_entity.type
_entity.pdbx_description
1 polymer ?
#
loop_
_entity_poly.entity_id
_entity_poly.type
_entity_poly.pdbx_seq_one_letter_code
_entity_poly.pdbx_strand_id
1 'polypeptide(L)'
;MTTFTLNRRTLLTGTVALGTVGLLAACGGGSDKKISGKAASSTEEIVKNLEINKQDRSSLKQGGEFRASVSAIGPNFNILTQSGYTTANLTAFGGPCNIPSAIGFTSLSPAGEYSLNDDYVSDYKAETVDGVQTITFKLNSKAVFNDGTPVDVEAIRAAWTVYRNPDDGYNVIATPFWQQVASIDPVDGDKTRVKIVMTKPMYPAETLGLLGLHPALTDKELFNNGFVNKPMDQYWSGPFKIGEWNSSAKTLTLVPNDKWWGEKPVLERIVFRQMDPAAERAAFKNDELDAIGATTASAYKELKDVANIEIRRGSRLFSGGVTMNPARMQDVALRRAVVTGLNREALAKVRFQGLDYEEKLPNSMIHMPFNEYYQDTYPTPNNDAAAASKILEDAGYTKNGEFYEKDGKQAAFKFSIFGEDPTSKAVGQTLVQQLKSVGINAELDSRAVSEFNKTMASKDYDATSSGFAPSSPDATEATEQFYMRRKPEEAGSDEINEMIAKMKLIADDKERNQACNEIEKKHLAEFAVLIPLINGPEYK
;
A
#
# COMPACT_ATOMS: atom_id res chain seq x y z
N MET A 1 20.73 -4.32 -25.56
CA MET A 1 21.24 -4.93 -24.33
C MET A 1 21.05 -3.90 -23.22
N THR A 2 19.98 -4.01 -22.48
CA THR A 2 19.76 -3.13 -21.31
C THR A 2 20.16 -3.96 -20.09
N THR A 3 21.29 -3.60 -19.50
CA THR A 3 21.83 -4.28 -18.31
C THR A 3 21.55 -3.39 -17.12
N PHE A 4 20.65 -3.80 -16.22
CA PHE A 4 20.46 -3.15 -14.94
C PHE A 4 21.44 -3.71 -13.92
N THR A 5 22.32 -2.85 -13.43
CA THR A 5 23.27 -3.16 -12.36
C THR A 5 23.01 -2.16 -11.23
N LEU A 6 22.38 -2.60 -10.15
CA LEU A 6 22.27 -1.81 -8.93
C LEU A 6 23.64 -1.75 -8.25
N ASN A 7 24.26 -0.59 -8.25
CA ASN A 7 25.60 -0.38 -7.72
C ASN A 7 25.54 0.44 -6.42
N ARG A 8 26.20 -0.05 -5.39
CA ARG A 8 26.35 0.53 -4.04
C ARG A 8 26.75 2.01 -3.97
N ARG A 9 27.22 2.61 -5.06
CA ARG A 9 27.81 3.96 -5.06
C ARG A 9 26.85 5.13 -5.25
N THR A 10 25.60 4.90 -5.58
CA THR A 10 24.65 6.00 -5.83
C THR A 10 23.97 6.52 -4.56
N LEU A 11 24.13 5.84 -3.43
CA LEU A 11 23.50 6.18 -2.15
C LEU A 11 24.36 7.03 -1.19
N LEU A 12 25.61 7.39 -1.57
CA LEU A 12 26.58 8.03 -0.62
C LEU A 12 27.12 9.41 -1.04
N THR A 13 26.54 10.09 -2.02
CA THR A 13 26.97 11.46 -2.36
C THR A 13 25.89 12.51 -2.13
N GLY A 14 25.38 12.57 -0.91
CA GLY A 14 24.64 13.72 -0.39
C GLY A 14 25.51 14.42 0.64
N THR A 15 26.36 15.35 0.20
CA THR A 15 27.19 16.19 1.09
C THR A 15 26.29 17.08 1.93
N VAL A 16 26.27 16.84 3.22
CA VAL A 16 25.61 17.70 4.21
C VAL A 16 26.41 19.00 4.35
N ALA A 17 25.86 20.09 3.84
CA ALA A 17 26.33 21.43 4.18
C ALA A 17 25.69 21.84 5.51
N LEU A 18 26.48 21.84 6.56
CA LEU A 18 26.15 22.43 7.86
C LEU A 18 26.04 23.95 7.74
N GLY A 19 24.83 24.47 7.77
CA GLY A 19 24.53 25.87 7.95
C GLY A 19 24.22 26.14 9.43
N THR A 20 25.18 26.72 10.13
CA THR A 20 25.00 27.29 11.47
C THR A 20 24.04 28.47 11.42
N VAL A 21 22.93 28.41 12.15
CA VAL A 21 22.14 29.62 12.49
C VAL A 21 21.94 29.68 13.99
N GLY A 22 22.29 30.86 14.48
CA GLY A 22 22.51 31.20 15.86
C GLY A 22 21.30 31.12 16.77
N LEU A 23 21.66 30.88 18.02
CA LEU A 23 20.84 31.03 19.22
C LEU A 23 20.37 32.48 19.38
N LEU A 24 19.07 32.70 19.40
CA LEU A 24 18.46 33.83 20.10
C LEU A 24 17.49 33.31 21.14
N ALA A 25 17.91 33.37 22.37
CA ALA A 25 17.03 33.16 23.51
C ALA A 25 16.05 34.33 23.64
N ALA A 26 14.78 34.07 23.63
CA ALA A 26 13.76 34.96 24.15
C ALA A 26 12.79 34.17 25.04
N CYS A 27 12.82 34.51 26.33
CA CYS A 27 11.87 34.05 27.34
C CYS A 27 10.45 34.53 26.99
N GLY A 28 9.52 33.60 26.84
CA GLY A 28 8.09 33.88 26.74
C GLY A 28 7.35 32.57 26.87
N GLY A 29 6.67 32.35 28.01
CA GLY A 29 5.99 31.11 28.34
C GLY A 29 4.77 30.87 27.44
N GLY A 30 4.85 29.83 26.67
CA GLY A 30 3.81 29.18 25.88
C GLY A 30 4.48 27.96 25.26
N SER A 31 4.02 26.75 25.59
CA SER A 31 4.56 25.53 25.01
C SER A 31 4.09 25.40 23.56
N ASP A 32 4.71 26.15 22.66
CA ASP A 32 4.54 25.92 21.23
C ASP A 32 5.20 24.58 20.89
N LYS A 33 4.38 23.56 20.75
CA LYS A 33 4.84 22.24 20.26
C LYS A 33 5.39 22.43 18.85
N LYS A 34 6.64 22.08 18.68
CA LYS A 34 7.32 22.16 17.39
C LYS A 34 6.79 21.06 16.49
N ILE A 35 5.96 21.43 15.51
CA ILE A 35 5.58 20.54 14.41
C ILE A 35 6.72 20.60 13.41
N SER A 36 7.28 19.44 13.06
CA SER A 36 8.30 19.31 12.02
C SER A 36 7.72 18.68 10.75
N GLY A 37 8.33 19.00 9.61
CA GLY A 37 7.91 18.50 8.29
C GLY A 37 7.03 19.47 7.51
N LYS A 38 6.87 19.19 6.21
CA LYS A 38 6.10 20.00 5.24
C LYS A 38 5.34 19.10 4.26
N ALA A 39 4.41 19.70 3.52
CA ALA A 39 3.90 19.13 2.28
C ALA A 39 5.05 18.97 1.26
N ALA A 40 5.05 17.89 0.52
CA ALA A 40 6.05 17.62 -0.50
C ALA A 40 5.46 17.77 -1.90
N SER A 41 6.22 18.40 -2.80
CA SER A 41 5.87 18.57 -4.21
C SER A 41 6.67 17.65 -5.13
N SER A 42 7.69 16.99 -4.62
CA SER A 42 8.52 16.02 -5.34
C SER A 42 8.97 14.88 -4.42
N THR A 43 9.43 13.79 -5.01
CA THR A 43 10.02 12.65 -4.27
C THR A 43 11.19 13.11 -3.40
N GLU A 44 12.06 13.97 -3.93
CA GLU A 44 13.19 14.54 -3.18
C GLU A 44 12.74 15.36 -1.96
N GLU A 45 11.67 16.13 -2.11
CA GLU A 45 11.08 16.88 -0.99
C GLU A 45 10.40 15.96 0.01
N ILE A 46 9.80 14.85 -0.41
CA ILE A 46 9.28 13.84 0.52
C ILE A 46 10.40 13.31 1.41
N VAL A 47 11.51 12.85 0.81
CA VAL A 47 12.67 12.35 1.56
C VAL A 47 13.20 13.41 2.53
N LYS A 48 13.35 14.65 2.05
CA LYS A 48 13.88 15.76 2.83
C LYS A 48 12.94 16.20 3.96
N ASN A 49 11.64 16.12 3.76
CA ASN A 49 10.63 16.59 4.70
C ASN A 49 10.05 15.46 5.58
N LEU A 50 10.41 14.20 5.31
CA LEU A 50 10.14 13.11 6.23
C LEU A 50 11.08 13.26 7.43
N GLU A 51 10.58 13.88 8.45
CA GLU A 51 11.24 13.98 9.76
C GLU A 51 11.25 12.62 10.46
N ILE A 52 12.06 11.68 9.94
CA ILE A 52 12.19 10.34 10.52
C ILE A 52 13.14 10.30 11.72
N ASN A 53 13.70 11.45 12.13
CA ASN A 53 14.67 11.56 13.23
C ASN A 53 15.78 10.50 13.15
N LYS A 54 16.37 10.33 11.99
CA LYS A 54 17.44 9.37 11.77
C LYS A 54 18.59 9.64 12.73
N GLN A 55 18.92 8.67 13.57
CA GLN A 55 20.03 8.71 14.52
C GLN A 55 21.10 7.72 14.10
N ASP A 56 22.35 8.04 14.41
CA ASP A 56 23.40 7.04 14.29
C ASP A 56 23.15 5.90 15.27
N ARG A 57 23.28 4.67 14.77
CA ARG A 57 23.05 3.47 15.58
C ARG A 57 23.85 3.47 16.88
N SER A 58 25.08 3.99 16.87
CA SER A 58 25.95 4.10 18.05
C SER A 58 25.39 5.01 19.15
N SER A 59 24.48 5.93 18.79
CA SER A 59 23.81 6.83 19.74
C SER A 59 22.55 6.24 20.36
N LEU A 60 22.06 5.11 19.85
CA LEU A 60 20.84 4.48 20.32
C LEU A 60 21.06 3.75 21.64
N LYS A 61 20.11 3.88 22.56
CA LYS A 61 20.11 3.10 23.80
C LYS A 61 19.87 1.63 23.49
N GLN A 62 20.64 0.77 24.14
CA GLN A 62 20.41 -0.67 24.09
C GLN A 62 19.30 -1.05 25.07
N GLY A 63 18.44 -1.99 24.66
CA GLY A 63 17.32 -2.46 25.47
C GLY A 63 16.07 -1.60 25.32
N GLY A 64 15.14 -1.78 26.24
CA GLY A 64 13.86 -1.10 26.23
C GLY A 64 12.80 -1.76 25.34
N GLU A 65 11.59 -1.24 25.46
CA GLU A 65 10.41 -1.74 24.79
C GLU A 65 9.84 -0.66 23.86
N PHE A 66 9.34 -1.06 22.68
CA PHE A 66 8.55 -0.21 21.81
C PHE A 66 7.11 -0.74 21.79
N ARG A 67 6.15 0.10 22.15
CA ARG A 67 4.73 -0.23 22.28
C ARG A 67 3.94 0.46 21.17
N ALA A 68 3.23 -0.33 20.38
CA ALA A 68 2.39 0.17 19.28
C ALA A 68 1.05 -0.56 19.22
N SER A 69 0.10 0.00 18.49
CA SER A 69 -1.18 -0.62 18.22
C SER A 69 -1.28 -1.09 16.77
N VAL A 70 -2.17 -2.05 16.55
CA VAL A 70 -2.64 -2.46 15.22
C VAL A 70 -4.15 -2.73 15.29
N SER A 71 -4.82 -2.60 14.16
CA SER A 71 -6.28 -2.81 14.09
C SER A 71 -6.70 -4.28 14.25
N ALA A 72 -5.81 -5.23 13.90
CA ALA A 72 -6.05 -6.66 14.03
C ALA A 72 -4.73 -7.43 14.15
N ILE A 73 -4.75 -8.60 14.79
CA ILE A 73 -3.65 -9.56 14.82
C ILE A 73 -4.22 -10.94 14.48
N GLY A 74 -3.69 -11.58 13.44
CA GLY A 74 -4.21 -12.84 12.95
C GLY A 74 -5.57 -12.68 12.23
N PRO A 75 -6.44 -13.69 12.18
CA PRO A 75 -6.22 -15.05 12.72
C PRO A 75 -5.23 -15.91 11.92
N ASN A 76 -4.95 -15.58 10.65
CA ASN A 76 -3.96 -16.31 9.86
C ASN A 76 -2.61 -15.57 9.90
N PHE A 77 -1.59 -16.23 10.45
CA PHE A 77 -0.23 -15.71 10.55
C PHE A 77 0.60 -15.95 9.27
N ASN A 78 0.08 -16.69 8.28
CA ASN A 78 0.72 -16.77 6.98
C ASN A 78 0.34 -15.56 6.10
N ILE A 79 1.16 -14.54 6.10
CA ILE A 79 0.94 -13.31 5.30
C ILE A 79 0.99 -13.55 3.78
N LEU A 80 1.35 -14.74 3.33
CA LEU A 80 1.42 -15.10 1.92
C LEU A 80 0.10 -15.68 1.39
N THR A 81 -0.88 -15.86 2.28
CA THR A 81 -2.25 -16.25 1.94
C THR A 81 -3.18 -15.03 1.83
N GLN A 82 -4.25 -15.13 1.06
CA GLN A 82 -5.24 -14.06 0.95
C GLN A 82 -5.81 -13.62 2.30
N SER A 83 -6.04 -14.54 3.22
CA SER A 83 -6.59 -14.23 4.55
C SER A 83 -5.57 -13.67 5.54
N GLY A 84 -4.28 -13.95 5.35
CA GLY A 84 -3.19 -13.44 6.18
C GLY A 84 -2.59 -12.13 5.70
N TYR A 85 -2.72 -11.79 4.42
CA TYR A 85 -2.18 -10.57 3.82
C TYR A 85 -3.02 -9.35 4.19
N THR A 86 -2.81 -8.84 5.37
CA THR A 86 -3.47 -7.63 5.85
C THR A 86 -2.43 -6.59 6.27
N THR A 87 -2.74 -5.31 6.10
CA THR A 87 -1.85 -4.23 6.54
C THR A 87 -1.47 -4.39 8.01
N ALA A 88 -2.41 -4.80 8.86
CA ALA A 88 -2.16 -4.98 10.28
C ALA A 88 -1.17 -6.12 10.57
N ASN A 89 -1.29 -7.27 9.91
CA ASN A 89 -0.34 -8.38 10.04
C ASN A 89 1.03 -8.03 9.47
N LEU A 90 1.07 -7.32 8.32
CA LEU A 90 2.32 -6.84 7.72
C LEU A 90 3.06 -5.90 8.67
N THR A 91 2.35 -4.98 9.34
CA THR A 91 2.92 -4.09 10.34
C THR A 91 3.38 -4.83 11.59
N ALA A 92 2.53 -5.72 12.13
CA ALA A 92 2.80 -6.36 13.40
C ALA A 92 3.95 -7.38 13.35
N PHE A 93 4.06 -8.16 12.30
CA PHE A 93 5.08 -9.20 12.20
C PHE A 93 5.67 -9.41 10.80
N GLY A 94 4.98 -9.04 9.73
CA GLY A 94 5.50 -9.19 8.38
C GLY A 94 6.81 -8.42 8.17
N GLY A 95 6.85 -7.14 8.53
CA GLY A 95 8.05 -6.32 8.47
C GLY A 95 9.11 -6.70 9.52
N PRO A 96 8.78 -6.68 10.83
CA PRO A 96 9.77 -6.93 11.88
C PRO A 96 10.38 -8.33 11.87
N CYS A 97 9.61 -9.35 11.52
CA CYS A 97 10.09 -10.73 11.43
C CYS A 97 10.69 -11.06 10.05
N ASN A 98 10.62 -10.13 9.12
CA ASN A 98 11.30 -10.17 7.81
C ASN A 98 11.17 -11.53 7.13
N ILE A 99 9.93 -11.98 6.96
CA ILE A 99 9.65 -13.22 6.25
C ILE A 99 10.28 -13.12 4.86
N PRO A 100 10.96 -14.16 4.36
CA PRO A 100 11.61 -14.13 3.04
C PRO A 100 10.57 -14.00 1.91
N SER A 101 9.91 -12.88 1.88
CA SER A 101 8.96 -12.43 0.87
C SER A 101 9.57 -11.26 0.12
N ALA A 102 8.88 -10.73 -0.86
CA ALA A 102 9.29 -9.48 -1.51
C ALA A 102 9.54 -8.36 -0.48
N ILE A 103 8.79 -8.35 0.62
CA ILE A 103 8.96 -7.38 1.73
C ILE A 103 10.29 -7.61 2.47
N GLY A 104 10.77 -8.87 2.58
CA GLY A 104 12.03 -9.19 3.26
C GLY A 104 13.26 -9.00 2.38
N PHE A 105 13.16 -9.33 1.09
CA PHE A 105 14.28 -9.21 0.15
C PHE A 105 14.48 -7.80 -0.39
N THR A 106 13.50 -6.94 -0.23
CA THR A 106 13.51 -5.57 -0.72
C THR A 106 13.02 -4.62 0.35
N SER A 107 13.31 -3.35 0.20
CA SER A 107 12.74 -2.29 1.02
C SER A 107 12.23 -1.15 0.14
N LEU A 108 11.13 -0.55 0.57
CA LEU A 108 10.57 0.66 -0.01
C LEU A 108 10.78 1.79 0.99
N SER A 109 11.51 2.83 0.57
CA SER A 109 11.69 4.01 1.42
C SER A 109 10.34 4.73 1.59
N PRO A 110 10.20 5.58 2.64
CA PRO A 110 9.04 6.45 2.76
C PRO A 110 8.84 7.39 1.55
N ALA A 111 9.86 7.60 0.75
CA ALA A 111 9.78 8.35 -0.51
C ALA A 111 9.31 7.51 -1.70
N GLY A 112 9.09 6.22 -1.50
CA GLY A 112 8.72 5.31 -2.57
C GLY A 112 9.92 4.77 -3.37
N GLU A 113 11.17 5.01 -2.90
CA GLU A 113 12.36 4.45 -3.54
C GLU A 113 12.53 2.98 -3.16
N TYR A 114 12.91 2.19 -4.13
CA TYR A 114 13.08 0.75 -4.01
C TYR A 114 14.55 0.38 -3.86
N SER A 115 14.85 -0.55 -2.96
CA SER A 115 16.20 -1.09 -2.79
C SER A 115 16.18 -2.56 -2.42
N LEU A 116 17.25 -3.28 -2.76
CA LEU A 116 17.48 -4.64 -2.27
C LEU A 116 17.85 -4.58 -0.78
N ASN A 117 17.42 -5.59 -0.05
CA ASN A 117 17.86 -5.80 1.32
C ASN A 117 19.19 -6.57 1.30
N ASP A 118 20.29 -5.86 1.52
CA ASP A 118 21.65 -6.39 1.52
C ASP A 118 21.88 -7.50 2.58
N ASP A 119 21.03 -7.59 3.59
CA ASP A 119 21.08 -8.69 4.55
C ASP A 119 20.70 -10.04 3.90
N TYR A 120 19.89 -10.03 2.84
CA TYR A 120 19.44 -11.23 2.14
C TYR A 120 20.03 -11.40 0.74
N VAL A 121 20.09 -10.33 -0.05
CA VAL A 121 20.31 -10.41 -1.49
C VAL A 121 21.40 -9.44 -1.96
N SER A 122 22.29 -9.92 -2.78
CA SER A 122 23.28 -9.12 -3.49
C SER A 122 23.41 -9.57 -4.95
N ASP A 123 24.16 -8.80 -5.73
CA ASP A 123 24.53 -9.13 -7.12
C ASP A 123 23.31 -9.43 -8.02
N TYR A 124 22.17 -8.74 -7.76
CA TYR A 124 20.96 -8.93 -8.56
C TYR A 124 21.14 -8.39 -9.98
N LYS A 125 20.78 -9.20 -10.96
CA LYS A 125 20.86 -8.87 -12.38
C LYS A 125 19.74 -9.55 -13.13
N ALA A 126 18.96 -8.78 -13.89
CA ALA A 126 17.99 -9.27 -14.84
C ALA A 126 18.42 -8.87 -16.27
N GLU A 127 18.54 -9.81 -17.17
CA GLU A 127 18.98 -9.60 -18.55
C GLU A 127 18.04 -10.30 -19.51
N THR A 128 17.76 -9.64 -20.63
CA THR A 128 17.01 -10.25 -21.73
C THR A 128 17.92 -10.32 -22.97
N VAL A 129 18.22 -11.53 -23.42
CA VAL A 129 19.04 -11.81 -24.60
C VAL A 129 18.21 -12.68 -25.53
N ASP A 130 18.07 -12.27 -26.78
CA ASP A 130 17.32 -13.00 -27.82
C ASP A 130 15.89 -13.41 -27.35
N GLY A 131 15.24 -12.54 -26.59
CA GLY A 131 13.88 -12.76 -26.05
C GLY A 131 13.80 -13.66 -24.81
N VAL A 132 14.92 -14.21 -24.34
CA VAL A 132 15.00 -15.00 -23.12
C VAL A 132 15.47 -14.12 -21.96
N GLN A 133 14.62 -13.94 -20.97
CA GLN A 133 14.98 -13.23 -19.75
C GLN A 133 15.57 -14.19 -18.73
N THR A 134 16.71 -13.81 -18.18
CA THR A 134 17.42 -14.53 -17.12
C THR A 134 17.65 -13.60 -15.94
N ILE A 135 17.31 -14.05 -14.74
CA ILE A 135 17.49 -13.33 -13.49
C ILE A 135 18.53 -14.09 -12.68
N THR A 136 19.55 -13.39 -12.22
CA THR A 136 20.58 -13.95 -11.34
C THR A 136 20.75 -13.07 -10.11
N PHE A 137 20.93 -13.70 -8.96
CA PHE A 137 21.24 -13.00 -7.71
C PHE A 137 21.96 -13.92 -6.74
N LYS A 138 22.54 -13.33 -5.70
CA LYS A 138 23.22 -14.07 -4.65
C LYS A 138 22.48 -13.89 -3.33
N LEU A 139 22.11 -14.99 -2.71
CA LEU A 139 21.59 -15.04 -1.35
C LEU A 139 22.75 -14.99 -0.33
N ASN A 140 22.53 -14.37 0.81
CA ASN A 140 23.50 -14.34 1.88
C ASN A 140 23.72 -15.76 2.43
N SER A 141 24.94 -16.26 2.38
CA SER A 141 25.26 -17.62 2.82
C SER A 141 25.07 -17.88 4.32
N LYS A 142 24.86 -16.81 5.11
CA LYS A 142 24.53 -16.89 6.54
C LYS A 142 23.03 -16.90 6.81
N ALA A 143 22.22 -16.63 5.76
CA ALA A 143 20.77 -16.53 5.92
C ALA A 143 20.16 -17.89 6.23
N VAL A 144 19.40 -17.95 7.32
CA VAL A 144 18.71 -19.17 7.79
C VAL A 144 17.31 -18.84 8.27
N PHE A 145 16.39 -19.79 8.13
CA PHE A 145 15.13 -19.74 8.83
C PHE A 145 15.33 -19.96 10.35
N ASN A 146 14.31 -19.65 11.15
CA ASN A 146 14.45 -19.73 12.62
C ASN A 146 14.66 -21.15 13.13
N ASP A 147 14.34 -22.19 12.36
CA ASP A 147 14.69 -23.58 12.67
C ASP A 147 16.12 -23.95 12.28
N GLY A 148 16.83 -23.08 11.56
CA GLY A 148 18.19 -23.27 11.08
C GLY A 148 18.30 -23.78 9.63
N THR A 149 17.19 -24.02 8.95
CA THR A 149 17.17 -24.35 7.52
C THR A 149 17.78 -23.21 6.71
N PRO A 150 18.74 -23.45 5.77
CA PRO A 150 19.31 -22.39 4.95
C PRO A 150 18.28 -21.67 4.06
N VAL A 151 18.46 -20.37 3.87
CA VAL A 151 17.77 -19.61 2.81
C VAL A 151 18.64 -19.68 1.56
N ASP A 152 18.37 -20.66 0.71
CA ASP A 152 19.13 -20.92 -0.52
C ASP A 152 18.19 -21.12 -1.73
N VAL A 153 18.70 -21.67 -2.82
CA VAL A 153 17.92 -21.94 -4.04
C VAL A 153 16.67 -22.78 -3.78
N GLU A 154 16.68 -23.64 -2.75
CA GLU A 154 15.50 -24.46 -2.40
C GLU A 154 14.37 -23.61 -1.82
N ALA A 155 14.68 -22.48 -1.15
CA ALA A 155 13.68 -21.52 -0.71
C ALA A 155 12.98 -20.87 -1.90
N ILE A 156 13.70 -20.53 -2.95
CA ILE A 156 13.14 -19.97 -4.18
C ILE A 156 12.32 -21.02 -4.96
N ARG A 157 12.80 -22.26 -5.01
CA ARG A 157 12.05 -23.39 -5.60
C ARG A 157 10.76 -23.70 -4.85
N ALA A 158 10.77 -23.58 -3.52
CA ALA A 158 9.58 -23.72 -2.71
C ALA A 158 8.54 -22.64 -3.05
N ALA A 159 8.98 -21.39 -3.21
CA ALA A 159 8.11 -20.32 -3.70
C ALA A 159 7.52 -20.65 -5.07
N TRP A 160 8.35 -21.06 -6.02
CA TRP A 160 7.86 -21.46 -7.34
C TRP A 160 6.84 -22.61 -7.26
N THR A 161 7.10 -23.62 -6.44
CA THR A 161 6.16 -24.74 -6.26
C THR A 161 4.78 -24.27 -5.79
N VAL A 162 4.74 -23.32 -4.87
CA VAL A 162 3.49 -22.80 -4.28
C VAL A 162 2.75 -21.85 -5.22
N TYR A 163 3.48 -21.05 -5.99
CA TYR A 163 2.89 -19.94 -6.76
C TYR A 163 2.75 -20.18 -8.26
N ARG A 164 3.39 -21.22 -8.83
CA ARG A 164 3.45 -21.42 -10.29
C ARG A 164 2.11 -21.73 -10.93
N ASN A 165 1.19 -22.36 -10.20
CA ASN A 165 -0.10 -22.77 -10.76
C ASN A 165 -1.23 -22.48 -9.76
N PRO A 166 -2.15 -21.56 -10.10
CA PRO A 166 -3.29 -21.24 -9.24
C PRO A 166 -4.20 -22.44 -8.93
N ASP A 167 -4.25 -23.44 -9.84
CA ASP A 167 -5.10 -24.62 -9.69
C ASP A 167 -4.52 -25.68 -8.73
N ASP A 168 -3.30 -25.50 -8.27
CA ASP A 168 -2.66 -26.42 -7.30
C ASP A 168 -3.29 -26.36 -5.90
N GLY A 169 -4.21 -25.40 -5.66
CA GLY A 169 -5.03 -25.32 -4.45
C GLY A 169 -4.30 -24.71 -3.24
N TYR A 170 -3.24 -23.95 -3.45
CA TYR A 170 -2.69 -23.04 -2.44
C TYR A 170 -3.49 -21.74 -2.40
N ASN A 171 -3.81 -21.24 -1.21
CA ASN A 171 -4.55 -20.00 -1.02
C ASN A 171 -3.66 -18.76 -1.19
N VAL A 172 -2.90 -18.71 -2.26
CA VAL A 172 -1.93 -17.63 -2.51
C VAL A 172 -2.61 -16.35 -3.04
N ILE A 173 -1.94 -15.23 -2.82
CA ILE A 173 -2.18 -14.03 -3.60
C ILE A 173 -1.53 -14.27 -4.96
N ALA A 174 -2.30 -14.11 -6.04
CA ALA A 174 -1.83 -14.42 -7.39
C ALA A 174 -0.58 -13.57 -7.72
N THR A 175 0.51 -14.26 -8.09
CA THR A 175 1.71 -13.63 -8.62
C THR A 175 1.98 -14.15 -10.02
N PRO A 176 1.66 -13.40 -11.08
CA PRO A 176 1.81 -13.86 -12.47
C PRO A 176 3.26 -14.18 -12.86
N PHE A 177 4.24 -13.67 -12.11
CA PHE A 177 5.66 -13.95 -12.32
C PHE A 177 5.97 -15.45 -12.31
N TRP A 178 5.53 -16.17 -11.27
CA TRP A 178 5.91 -17.57 -11.07
C TRP A 178 5.37 -18.52 -12.15
N GLN A 179 4.30 -18.12 -12.83
CA GLN A 179 3.75 -18.85 -13.97
C GLN A 179 4.63 -18.75 -15.23
N GLN A 180 5.50 -17.75 -15.29
CA GLN A 180 6.40 -17.52 -16.41
C GLN A 180 7.82 -18.05 -16.15
N VAL A 181 8.06 -18.71 -15.03
CA VAL A 181 9.35 -19.32 -14.72
C VAL A 181 9.49 -20.66 -15.46
N ALA A 182 10.57 -20.81 -16.22
CA ALA A 182 10.93 -22.05 -16.92
C ALA A 182 11.81 -22.95 -16.06
N SER A 183 12.82 -22.39 -15.38
CA SER A 183 13.68 -23.13 -14.45
C SER A 183 14.26 -22.24 -13.35
N ILE A 184 14.66 -22.89 -12.24
CA ILE A 184 15.39 -22.27 -11.13
C ILE A 184 16.55 -23.19 -10.77
N ASP A 185 17.77 -22.72 -10.98
CA ASP A 185 18.97 -23.51 -10.83
C ASP A 185 20.07 -22.80 -10.03
N PRO A 186 20.92 -23.51 -9.29
CA PRO A 186 22.11 -22.93 -8.72
C PRO A 186 23.13 -22.62 -9.82
N VAL A 187 23.87 -21.53 -9.67
CA VAL A 187 24.98 -21.19 -10.58
C VAL A 187 26.23 -21.93 -10.11
N ASP A 188 26.87 -22.69 -11.01
CA ASP A 188 28.11 -23.46 -10.75
C ASP A 188 28.03 -24.37 -9.51
N GLY A 189 26.82 -24.86 -9.18
CA GLY A 189 26.58 -25.71 -8.01
C GLY A 189 26.51 -24.96 -6.67
N ASP A 190 26.71 -23.66 -6.64
CA ASP A 190 26.56 -22.82 -5.46
C ASP A 190 25.08 -22.54 -5.20
N LYS A 191 24.51 -23.19 -4.19
CA LYS A 191 23.09 -23.04 -3.81
C LYS A 191 22.70 -21.64 -3.38
N THR A 192 23.65 -20.78 -3.02
CA THR A 192 23.37 -19.37 -2.70
C THR A 192 23.30 -18.49 -3.93
N ARG A 193 23.81 -18.94 -5.08
CA ARG A 193 23.73 -18.21 -6.35
C ARG A 193 22.58 -18.76 -7.20
N VAL A 194 21.52 -17.98 -7.30
CA VAL A 194 20.27 -18.38 -7.97
C VAL A 194 20.26 -17.87 -9.40
N LYS A 195 19.87 -18.74 -10.34
CA LYS A 195 19.55 -18.40 -11.72
C LYS A 195 18.11 -18.81 -12.00
N ILE A 196 17.30 -17.85 -12.43
CA ILE A 196 15.91 -18.08 -12.88
C ILE A 196 15.88 -17.80 -14.38
N VAL A 197 15.31 -18.72 -15.15
CA VAL A 197 15.06 -18.55 -16.59
C VAL A 197 13.56 -18.39 -16.79
N MET A 198 13.17 -17.38 -17.57
CA MET A 198 11.77 -17.05 -17.84
C MET A 198 11.32 -17.62 -19.19
N THR A 199 10.06 -18.04 -19.29
CA THR A 199 9.40 -18.40 -20.56
C THR A 199 9.11 -17.20 -21.44
N LYS A 200 8.86 -16.03 -20.80
CA LYS A 200 8.65 -14.72 -21.43
C LYS A 200 9.25 -13.63 -20.57
N PRO A 201 9.80 -12.58 -21.17
CA PRO A 201 10.24 -11.42 -20.41
C PRO A 201 9.10 -10.80 -19.61
N MET A 202 9.41 -10.29 -18.40
CA MET A 202 8.51 -9.53 -17.55
C MET A 202 9.21 -8.30 -16.99
N TYR A 203 8.46 -7.22 -16.83
CA TYR A 203 8.96 -5.95 -16.30
C TYR A 203 7.96 -5.35 -15.30
N PRO A 204 8.41 -4.54 -14.32
CA PRO A 204 9.81 -4.16 -14.08
C PRO A 204 10.67 -5.38 -13.67
N ALA A 205 11.93 -5.40 -14.09
CA ALA A 205 12.79 -6.56 -13.90
C ALA A 205 13.52 -6.59 -12.55
N GLU A 206 13.60 -5.46 -11.86
CA GLU A 206 14.45 -5.26 -10.68
C GLU A 206 13.97 -5.98 -9.41
N THR A 207 12.78 -6.54 -9.44
CA THR A 207 12.16 -7.19 -8.26
C THR A 207 11.70 -8.61 -8.51
N LEU A 208 11.95 -9.13 -9.72
CA LEU A 208 11.48 -10.45 -10.10
C LEU A 208 12.22 -11.57 -9.35
N GLY A 209 11.48 -12.57 -8.93
CA GLY A 209 12.06 -13.77 -8.27
C GLY A 209 12.47 -13.58 -6.81
N LEU A 210 12.26 -12.41 -6.25
CA LEU A 210 12.65 -12.08 -4.87
C LEU A 210 11.59 -12.53 -3.86
N LEU A 211 11.33 -13.83 -3.81
CA LEU A 211 10.48 -14.49 -2.83
C LEU A 211 11.05 -15.85 -2.48
N GLY A 212 11.35 -16.08 -1.22
CA GLY A 212 11.77 -17.37 -0.70
C GLY A 212 10.76 -17.91 0.31
N LEU A 213 10.51 -19.20 0.28
CA LEU A 213 9.70 -19.91 1.27
C LEU A 213 10.53 -20.99 1.95
N HIS A 214 10.24 -21.22 3.23
CA HIS A 214 10.75 -22.42 3.88
C HIS A 214 10.25 -23.67 3.10
N PRO A 215 11.12 -24.65 2.75
CA PRO A 215 10.72 -25.80 1.96
C PRO A 215 9.54 -26.62 2.52
N ALA A 216 9.36 -26.63 3.85
CA ALA A 216 8.21 -27.27 4.47
C ALA A 216 6.86 -26.66 4.05
N LEU A 217 6.84 -25.40 3.60
CA LEU A 217 5.61 -24.71 3.16
C LEU A 217 5.12 -25.17 1.78
N THR A 218 5.83 -26.10 1.13
CA THR A 218 5.29 -26.84 -0.02
C THR A 218 4.25 -27.89 0.39
N ASP A 219 4.12 -28.18 1.69
CA ASP A 219 2.95 -28.89 2.21
C ASP A 219 1.74 -27.95 2.19
N LYS A 220 0.74 -28.33 1.41
CA LYS A 220 -0.44 -27.51 1.13
C LYS A 220 -1.30 -27.26 2.38
N GLU A 221 -1.46 -28.27 3.23
CA GLU A 221 -2.24 -28.14 4.46
C GLU A 221 -1.53 -27.19 5.44
N LEU A 222 -0.23 -27.35 5.61
CA LEU A 222 0.59 -26.45 6.42
C LEU A 222 0.52 -25.02 5.88
N PHE A 223 0.68 -24.81 4.57
CA PHE A 223 0.64 -23.49 3.95
C PHE A 223 -0.70 -22.80 4.14
N ASN A 224 -1.81 -23.50 3.86
CA ASN A 224 -3.15 -22.92 3.87
C ASN A 224 -3.71 -22.73 5.28
N ASN A 225 -3.50 -23.70 6.19
CA ASN A 225 -4.20 -23.81 7.45
C ASN A 225 -3.29 -23.85 8.68
N GLY A 226 -2.02 -24.21 8.52
CA GLY A 226 -1.11 -24.43 9.65
C GLY A 226 -0.85 -23.18 10.51
N PHE A 227 -1.04 -22.00 9.95
CA PHE A 227 -0.81 -20.72 10.62
C PHE A 227 -2.09 -20.08 11.19
N VAL A 228 -3.24 -20.74 11.08
CA VAL A 228 -4.50 -20.18 11.59
C VAL A 228 -4.51 -20.25 13.12
N ASN A 229 -4.65 -19.08 13.77
CA ASN A 229 -4.56 -18.89 15.23
C ASN A 229 -3.24 -19.34 15.88
N LYS A 230 -2.23 -19.67 15.09
CA LYS A 230 -0.96 -20.20 15.57
C LYS A 230 0.19 -19.59 14.76
N PRO A 231 1.05 -18.77 15.35
CA PRO A 231 2.28 -18.37 14.69
C PRO A 231 3.21 -19.60 14.55
N MET A 232 3.72 -19.80 13.35
CA MET A 232 4.67 -20.87 13.02
C MET A 232 6.01 -20.24 12.64
N ASP A 233 6.55 -19.43 13.55
CA ASP A 233 7.69 -18.56 13.30
C ASP A 233 9.01 -19.31 13.05
N GLN A 234 9.07 -20.62 13.33
CA GLN A 234 10.20 -21.45 12.91
C GLN A 234 10.44 -21.44 11.40
N TYR A 235 9.42 -21.15 10.59
CA TYR A 235 9.51 -21.04 9.13
C TYR A 235 9.79 -19.63 8.62
N TRP A 236 10.03 -18.69 9.53
CA TRP A 236 10.38 -17.30 9.23
C TRP A 236 11.87 -17.06 9.45
N SER A 237 12.30 -15.86 9.09
CA SER A 237 13.64 -15.34 9.36
C SER A 237 13.55 -13.83 9.59
N GLY A 238 14.58 -13.23 10.14
CA GLY A 238 14.61 -11.79 10.32
C GLY A 238 15.15 -11.36 11.67
N PRO A 239 15.27 -10.04 11.91
CA PRO A 239 15.88 -9.50 13.11
C PRO A 239 15.06 -9.76 14.38
N PHE A 240 13.76 -9.91 14.25
CA PHE A 240 12.88 -10.28 15.37
C PHE A 240 12.18 -11.62 15.12
N LYS A 241 11.74 -12.25 16.18
CA LYS A 241 10.89 -13.44 16.19
C LYS A 241 9.75 -13.25 17.18
N ILE A 242 8.71 -14.08 17.09
CA ILE A 242 7.61 -14.04 18.06
C ILE A 242 8.09 -14.60 19.39
N GLY A 243 8.09 -13.77 20.43
CA GLY A 243 8.33 -14.17 21.80
C GLY A 243 7.06 -14.69 22.47
N GLU A 244 5.92 -14.00 22.25
CA GLU A 244 4.64 -14.38 22.83
C GLU A 244 3.47 -13.91 21.94
N TRP A 245 2.47 -14.76 21.78
CA TRP A 245 1.16 -14.42 21.26
C TRP A 245 0.08 -14.72 22.30
N ASN A 246 -0.52 -13.67 22.87
CA ASN A 246 -1.64 -13.78 23.79
C ASN A 246 -2.95 -13.47 23.06
N SER A 247 -3.64 -14.52 22.62
CA SER A 247 -4.88 -14.39 21.85
C SER A 247 -6.05 -13.82 22.65
N SER A 248 -6.05 -13.98 23.98
CA SER A 248 -7.09 -13.43 24.87
C SER A 248 -6.89 -11.93 25.11
N ALA A 249 -5.65 -11.52 25.38
CA ALA A 249 -5.30 -10.12 25.56
C ALA A 249 -5.13 -9.37 24.23
N LYS A 250 -5.11 -10.09 23.09
CA LYS A 250 -4.83 -9.53 21.77
C LYS A 250 -3.49 -8.77 21.71
N THR A 251 -2.46 -9.38 22.28
CA THR A 251 -1.11 -8.81 22.39
C THR A 251 -0.09 -9.72 21.75
N LEU A 252 0.75 -9.17 20.90
CA LEU A 252 1.86 -9.84 20.24
C LEU A 252 3.18 -9.20 20.69
N THR A 253 4.07 -10.00 21.28
CA THR A 253 5.40 -9.56 21.71
C THR A 253 6.44 -10.16 20.77
N LEU A 254 7.24 -9.30 20.16
CA LEU A 254 8.41 -9.70 19.39
C LEU A 254 9.67 -9.51 20.22
N VAL A 255 10.61 -10.42 20.07
CA VAL A 255 11.93 -10.37 20.72
C VAL A 255 13.04 -10.51 19.69
N PRO A 256 14.28 -10.03 19.96
CA PRO A 256 15.41 -10.23 19.06
C PRO A 256 15.60 -11.70 18.69
N ASN A 257 15.87 -11.94 17.43
CA ASN A 257 16.10 -13.27 16.89
C ASN A 257 17.59 -13.61 17.04
N ASP A 258 17.89 -14.64 17.81
CA ASP A 258 19.24 -15.15 18.03
C ASP A 258 19.87 -15.83 16.79
N LYS A 259 19.03 -16.21 15.81
CA LYS A 259 19.46 -16.76 14.52
C LYS A 259 19.73 -15.68 13.46
N TRP A 260 19.38 -14.43 13.76
CA TRP A 260 19.60 -13.32 12.81
C TRP A 260 21.09 -13.08 12.56
N TRP A 261 21.47 -13.05 11.31
CA TRP A 261 22.86 -12.92 10.83
C TRP A 261 23.30 -11.48 10.55
N GLY A 262 22.34 -10.55 10.44
CA GLY A 262 22.59 -9.13 10.23
C GLY A 262 22.86 -8.38 11.53
N GLU A 263 22.74 -7.06 11.49
CA GLU A 263 22.88 -6.23 12.69
C GLU A 263 21.80 -6.56 13.73
N LYS A 264 22.21 -6.85 14.96
CA LYS A 264 21.27 -7.19 16.04
C LYS A 264 20.36 -6.02 16.39
N PRO A 265 19.07 -6.22 16.60
CA PRO A 265 18.18 -5.19 17.11
C PRO A 265 18.69 -4.56 18.40
N VAL A 266 18.48 -3.26 18.57
CA VAL A 266 18.82 -2.55 19.81
C VAL A 266 17.70 -2.65 20.85
N LEU A 267 16.44 -2.80 20.40
CA LEU A 267 15.28 -3.00 21.27
C LEU A 267 15.30 -4.39 21.90
N GLU A 268 14.91 -4.47 23.17
CA GLU A 268 14.69 -5.72 23.87
C GLU A 268 13.41 -6.42 23.43
N ARG A 269 12.38 -5.65 23.11
CA ARG A 269 11.11 -6.16 22.57
C ARG A 269 10.29 -5.09 21.86
N ILE A 270 9.36 -5.57 21.01
CA ILE A 270 8.30 -4.76 20.42
C ILE A 270 6.99 -5.38 20.85
N VAL A 271 6.05 -4.57 21.36
CA VAL A 271 4.73 -5.03 21.83
C VAL A 271 3.65 -4.39 20.97
N PHE A 272 2.94 -5.22 20.22
CA PHE A 272 1.76 -4.79 19.48
C PHE A 272 0.49 -5.18 20.24
N ARG A 273 -0.44 -4.23 20.35
CA ARG A 273 -1.76 -4.45 20.95
C ARG A 273 -2.85 -4.20 19.90
N GLN A 274 -3.77 -5.13 19.76
CA GLN A 274 -4.92 -4.91 18.89
C GLN A 274 -5.89 -3.95 19.57
N MET A 275 -6.18 -2.82 18.92
CA MET A 275 -7.05 -1.77 19.43
C MET A 275 -7.92 -1.18 18.32
N ASP A 276 -9.11 -0.70 18.70
CA ASP A 276 -9.86 0.21 17.84
C ASP A 276 -9.28 1.64 17.93
N PRO A 277 -9.57 2.53 16.97
CA PRO A 277 -8.98 3.86 16.94
C PRO A 277 -9.28 4.75 18.17
N ALA A 278 -10.38 4.53 18.87
CA ALA A 278 -10.71 5.30 20.09
C ALA A 278 -9.90 4.81 21.29
N ALA A 279 -9.80 3.48 21.44
CA ALA A 279 -8.96 2.86 22.47
C ALA A 279 -7.48 3.17 22.25
N GLU A 280 -7.00 3.16 21.00
CA GLU A 280 -5.65 3.55 20.63
C GLU A 280 -5.30 4.96 21.08
N ARG A 281 -6.17 5.96 20.78
CA ARG A 281 -5.96 7.34 21.22
C ARG A 281 -5.98 7.50 22.73
N ALA A 282 -6.86 6.76 23.41
CA ALA A 282 -6.91 6.77 24.87
C ALA A 282 -5.63 6.17 25.48
N ALA A 283 -5.15 5.04 24.97
CA ALA A 283 -3.92 4.38 25.39
C ALA A 283 -2.69 5.30 25.19
N PHE A 284 -2.60 5.98 24.04
CA PHE A 284 -1.52 6.93 23.79
C PHE A 284 -1.55 8.12 24.79
N LYS A 285 -2.71 8.68 25.07
CA LYS A 285 -2.88 9.76 26.07
C LYS A 285 -2.47 9.32 27.49
N ASN A 286 -2.59 8.03 27.78
CA ASN A 286 -2.24 7.42 29.06
C ASN A 286 -0.78 6.91 29.12
N ASP A 287 0.05 7.22 28.11
CA ASP A 287 1.45 6.73 28.02
C ASP A 287 1.56 5.19 27.95
N GLU A 288 0.56 4.54 27.34
CA GLU A 288 0.57 3.10 27.12
C GLU A 288 1.10 2.70 25.73
N LEU A 289 1.25 3.68 24.83
CA LEU A 289 1.83 3.53 23.49
C LEU A 289 2.92 4.58 23.26
N ASP A 290 3.96 4.21 22.52
CA ASP A 290 5.10 5.07 22.22
C ASP A 290 4.94 5.85 20.90
N ALA A 291 4.02 5.40 20.05
CA ALA A 291 3.73 6.07 18.78
C ALA A 291 2.25 5.90 18.39
N ILE A 292 1.72 6.89 17.69
CA ILE A 292 0.37 6.87 17.11
C ILE A 292 0.33 7.69 15.83
N GLY A 293 -0.53 7.30 14.89
CA GLY A 293 -0.77 8.06 13.67
C GLY A 293 -2.04 8.91 13.76
N ALA A 294 -2.03 10.11 13.21
CA ALA A 294 -3.20 10.95 13.02
C ALA A 294 -3.35 11.34 11.55
N THR A 295 -4.27 10.67 10.86
CA THR A 295 -4.55 10.88 9.44
C THR A 295 -5.85 11.65 9.21
N THR A 296 -6.53 12.09 10.28
CA THR A 296 -7.78 12.86 10.23
C THR A 296 -7.68 14.08 11.13
N ALA A 297 -8.40 15.13 10.77
CA ALA A 297 -8.46 16.35 11.58
C ALA A 297 -8.99 16.09 13.00
N SER A 298 -9.94 15.17 13.15
CA SER A 298 -10.49 14.80 14.46
C SER A 298 -9.43 14.11 15.32
N ALA A 299 -8.69 13.15 14.78
CA ALA A 299 -7.62 12.47 15.50
C ALA A 299 -6.49 13.45 15.88
N TYR A 300 -6.04 14.27 14.93
CA TYR A 300 -5.02 15.28 15.20
C TYR A 300 -5.44 16.24 16.32
N LYS A 301 -6.68 16.77 16.27
CA LYS A 301 -7.21 17.66 17.30
C LYS A 301 -7.22 17.03 18.71
N GLU A 302 -7.50 15.74 18.80
CA GLU A 302 -7.49 15.01 20.07
C GLU A 302 -6.09 14.79 20.65
N LEU A 303 -5.07 14.71 19.78
CA LEU A 303 -3.72 14.29 20.15
C LEU A 303 -2.73 15.45 20.25
N LYS A 304 -2.91 16.51 19.47
CA LYS A 304 -1.94 17.63 19.38
C LYS A 304 -1.60 18.29 20.71
N ASP A 305 -2.46 18.22 21.71
CA ASP A 305 -2.28 18.85 23.03
C ASP A 305 -1.80 17.88 24.14
N VAL A 306 -1.52 16.61 23.78
CA VAL A 306 -0.95 15.63 24.73
C VAL A 306 0.47 16.10 25.15
N ALA A 307 0.76 16.05 26.45
CA ALA A 307 2.06 16.50 26.97
C ALA A 307 3.20 15.58 26.54
N ASN A 308 4.41 16.13 26.45
CA ASN A 308 5.65 15.40 26.22
C ASN A 308 5.67 14.54 24.93
N ILE A 309 4.95 14.96 23.91
CA ILE A 309 5.00 14.32 22.59
C ILE A 309 5.78 15.17 21.60
N GLU A 310 6.33 14.51 20.61
CA GLU A 310 6.87 15.13 19.40
C GLU A 310 5.89 14.89 18.26
N ILE A 311 5.58 15.91 17.48
CA ILE A 311 4.66 15.81 16.34
C ILE A 311 5.49 15.91 15.06
N ARG A 312 5.35 14.91 14.20
CA ARG A 312 6.00 14.83 12.88
C ARG A 312 4.95 14.86 11.80
N ARG A 313 5.17 15.69 10.80
CA ARG A 313 4.29 15.83 9.66
C ARG A 313 4.99 15.36 8.40
N GLY A 314 4.35 14.50 7.62
CA GLY A 314 4.81 14.07 6.29
C GLY A 314 3.64 14.02 5.32
N SER A 315 3.94 13.81 4.03
CA SER A 315 2.94 13.48 3.02
C SER A 315 2.78 11.96 2.97
N ARG A 316 1.54 11.51 3.02
CA ARG A 316 1.24 10.08 3.04
C ARG A 316 1.44 9.46 1.65
N LEU A 317 2.14 8.33 1.58
CA LEU A 317 2.18 7.47 0.40
C LEU A 317 0.87 6.68 0.28
N PHE A 318 -0.20 7.38 -0.03
CA PHE A 318 -1.54 6.81 -0.12
C PHE A 318 -2.45 7.65 -0.98
N SER A 319 -3.03 7.06 -2.00
CA SER A 319 -4.12 7.66 -2.77
C SER A 319 -5.45 7.17 -2.20
N GLY A 320 -6.18 8.08 -1.55
CA GLY A 320 -7.55 7.82 -1.12
C GLY A 320 -8.53 8.14 -2.24
N GLY A 321 -9.61 7.38 -2.35
CA GLY A 321 -10.55 7.56 -3.42
C GLY A 321 -11.94 6.99 -3.16
N VAL A 322 -12.75 7.03 -4.21
CA VAL A 322 -14.05 6.36 -4.26
C VAL A 322 -13.99 5.26 -5.32
N THR A 323 -14.44 4.07 -4.96
CA THR A 323 -14.67 2.96 -5.88
C THR A 323 -16.16 2.75 -6.05
N MET A 324 -16.63 2.74 -7.30
CA MET A 324 -18.01 2.40 -7.68
C MET A 324 -18.07 0.97 -8.21
N ASN A 325 -19.07 0.21 -7.76
CA ASN A 325 -19.26 -1.18 -8.19
C ASN A 325 -20.10 -1.23 -9.50
N PRO A 326 -19.52 -1.56 -10.65
CA PRO A 326 -20.24 -1.56 -11.92
C PRO A 326 -21.33 -2.65 -12.00
N ALA A 327 -21.25 -3.71 -11.21
CA ALA A 327 -22.29 -4.74 -11.14
C ALA A 327 -23.58 -4.23 -10.46
N ARG A 328 -23.46 -3.23 -9.59
CA ARG A 328 -24.60 -2.61 -8.87
C ARG A 328 -24.99 -1.26 -9.45
N MET A 329 -24.03 -0.42 -9.79
CA MET A 329 -24.23 0.83 -10.52
C MET A 329 -24.01 0.57 -12.03
N GLN A 330 -24.89 -0.19 -12.66
CA GLN A 330 -24.70 -0.70 -14.03
C GLN A 330 -24.64 0.40 -15.10
N ASP A 331 -25.42 1.48 -14.93
CA ASP A 331 -25.46 2.58 -15.90
C ASP A 331 -24.17 3.41 -15.82
N VAL A 332 -23.36 3.36 -16.88
CA VAL A 332 -22.12 4.13 -16.98
C VAL A 332 -22.37 5.64 -17.00
N ALA A 333 -23.52 6.09 -17.48
CA ALA A 333 -23.87 7.51 -17.50
C ALA A 333 -24.05 8.03 -16.07
N LEU A 334 -24.67 7.25 -15.19
CA LEU A 334 -24.76 7.60 -13.76
C LEU A 334 -23.37 7.71 -13.14
N ARG A 335 -22.48 6.75 -13.39
CA ARG A 335 -21.11 6.80 -12.84
C ARG A 335 -20.31 7.99 -13.38
N ARG A 336 -20.44 8.28 -14.71
CA ARG A 336 -19.81 9.47 -15.32
C ARG A 336 -20.34 10.77 -14.74
N ALA A 337 -21.65 10.86 -14.49
CA ALA A 337 -22.24 12.02 -13.82
C ALA A 337 -21.69 12.22 -12.41
N VAL A 338 -21.48 11.14 -11.65
CA VAL A 338 -20.82 11.19 -10.33
C VAL A 338 -19.38 11.71 -10.46
N VAL A 339 -18.58 11.17 -11.38
CA VAL A 339 -17.18 11.60 -11.63
C VAL A 339 -17.11 13.09 -12.01
N THR A 340 -18.02 13.52 -12.91
CA THR A 340 -18.04 14.89 -13.44
C THR A 340 -18.55 15.91 -12.42
N GLY A 341 -19.56 15.53 -11.63
CA GLY A 341 -20.26 16.47 -10.72
C GLY A 341 -19.60 16.67 -9.36
N LEU A 342 -18.66 15.78 -8.95
CA LEU A 342 -18.00 15.90 -7.66
C LEU A 342 -16.96 17.02 -7.62
N ASN A 343 -17.09 17.92 -6.63
CA ASN A 343 -16.07 18.88 -6.27
C ASN A 343 -15.06 18.23 -5.30
N ARG A 344 -14.03 17.58 -5.87
CA ARG A 344 -13.00 16.88 -5.11
C ARG A 344 -12.17 17.79 -4.22
N GLU A 345 -11.89 19.04 -4.66
CA GLU A 345 -11.18 20.02 -3.84
C GLU A 345 -11.96 20.38 -2.56
N ALA A 346 -13.29 20.55 -2.67
CA ALA A 346 -14.11 20.79 -1.50
C ALA A 346 -14.10 19.58 -0.53
N LEU A 347 -14.12 18.36 -1.05
CA LEU A 347 -14.00 17.14 -0.24
C LEU A 347 -12.65 17.06 0.47
N ALA A 348 -11.54 17.35 -0.24
CA ALA A 348 -10.20 17.41 0.34
C ALA A 348 -10.11 18.49 1.44
N LYS A 349 -10.68 19.67 1.23
CA LYS A 349 -10.75 20.74 2.25
C LYS A 349 -11.50 20.29 3.51
N VAL A 350 -12.61 19.57 3.36
CA VAL A 350 -13.33 18.99 4.50
C VAL A 350 -12.49 17.93 5.20
N ARG A 351 -11.85 17.05 4.43
CA ARG A 351 -10.99 15.96 4.96
C ARG A 351 -9.85 16.49 5.81
N PHE A 352 -9.20 17.56 5.37
CA PHE A 352 -8.00 18.11 5.99
C PHE A 352 -8.23 19.44 6.70
N GLN A 353 -9.50 19.80 6.98
CA GLN A 353 -9.83 21.03 7.71
C GLN A 353 -9.13 21.08 9.08
N GLY A 354 -8.30 22.10 9.30
CA GLY A 354 -7.53 22.26 10.54
C GLY A 354 -6.21 21.47 10.56
N LEU A 355 -5.84 20.85 9.44
CA LEU A 355 -4.51 20.32 9.17
C LEU A 355 -3.81 21.25 8.20
N ASP A 356 -2.48 21.18 8.19
CA ASP A 356 -1.63 21.92 7.25
C ASP A 356 -1.62 21.18 5.89
N TYR A 357 -2.68 21.40 5.11
CA TYR A 357 -2.92 20.74 3.82
C TYR A 357 -2.47 21.62 2.67
N GLU A 358 -1.39 21.24 2.03
CA GLU A 358 -0.79 21.91 0.88
C GLU A 358 -0.57 20.96 -0.31
N GLU A 359 -0.84 19.66 -0.13
CA GLU A 359 -0.62 18.65 -1.13
C GLU A 359 -1.51 18.86 -2.36
N LYS A 360 -0.96 18.57 -3.53
CA LYS A 360 -1.68 18.61 -4.80
C LYS A 360 -2.76 17.51 -4.82
N LEU A 361 -3.95 17.87 -5.27
CA LEU A 361 -5.03 16.90 -5.48
C LEU A 361 -4.58 15.82 -6.48
N PRO A 362 -4.70 14.52 -6.16
CA PRO A 362 -4.33 13.47 -7.10
C PRO A 362 -5.30 13.38 -8.27
N ASN A 363 -4.78 13.25 -9.48
CA ASN A 363 -5.55 13.00 -10.70
C ASN A 363 -5.21 11.64 -11.33
N SER A 364 -4.52 10.80 -10.59
CA SER A 364 -4.19 9.41 -10.90
C SER A 364 -4.39 8.54 -9.67
N MET A 365 -4.81 7.28 -9.85
CA MET A 365 -4.85 6.26 -8.79
C MET A 365 -3.52 5.52 -8.67
N ILE A 366 -2.76 5.42 -9.77
CA ILE A 366 -1.56 4.60 -9.86
C ILE A 366 -0.26 5.37 -9.60
N HIS A 367 -0.27 6.68 -9.84
CA HIS A 367 0.87 7.54 -9.55
C HIS A 367 0.52 8.65 -8.56
N MET A 368 1.39 8.88 -7.59
CA MET A 368 1.28 10.02 -6.69
C MET A 368 1.68 11.33 -7.40
N PRO A 369 1.11 12.48 -7.01
CA PRO A 369 1.42 13.77 -7.67
C PRO A 369 2.90 14.17 -7.67
N PHE A 370 3.72 13.56 -6.83
CA PHE A 370 5.16 13.79 -6.74
C PHE A 370 6.01 12.72 -7.44
N ASN A 371 5.39 11.67 -8.00
CA ASN A 371 6.09 10.66 -8.78
C ASN A 371 6.53 11.27 -10.14
N GLU A 372 7.72 10.95 -10.60
CA GLU A 372 8.26 11.48 -11.88
C GLU A 372 7.45 11.06 -13.11
N TYR A 373 6.73 9.94 -13.03
CA TYR A 373 5.86 9.44 -14.11
C TYR A 373 4.41 9.92 -14.00
N TYR A 374 4.09 10.75 -12.99
CA TYR A 374 2.74 11.26 -12.78
C TYR A 374 2.22 12.04 -13.98
N GLN A 375 1.01 11.71 -14.41
CA GLN A 375 0.24 12.47 -15.36
C GLN A 375 -1.17 12.72 -14.84
N ASP A 376 -1.79 13.79 -15.34
CA ASP A 376 -3.20 14.07 -15.08
C ASP A 376 -4.07 13.20 -15.99
N THR A 377 -4.54 12.09 -15.46
CA THR A 377 -5.35 11.10 -16.18
C THR A 377 -6.84 11.21 -15.86
N TYR A 378 -7.21 12.09 -14.91
CA TYR A 378 -8.60 12.23 -14.48
C TYR A 378 -9.48 12.83 -15.59
N PRO A 379 -10.68 12.26 -15.84
CA PRO A 379 -11.56 12.72 -16.90
C PRO A 379 -12.00 14.18 -16.74
N THR A 380 -12.10 14.89 -17.86
CA THR A 380 -12.65 16.24 -17.95
C THR A 380 -13.90 16.22 -18.82
N PRO A 381 -14.93 17.08 -18.55
CA PRO A 381 -14.99 18.02 -17.44
C PRO A 381 -15.12 17.34 -16.07
N ASN A 382 -14.68 18.02 -15.02
CA ASN A 382 -14.87 17.63 -13.64
C ASN A 382 -15.23 18.85 -12.79
N ASN A 383 -15.79 18.63 -11.59
CA ASN A 383 -16.33 19.69 -10.74
C ASN A 383 -17.39 20.56 -11.49
N ASP A 384 -18.18 19.92 -12.34
CA ASP A 384 -19.15 20.57 -13.20
C ASP A 384 -20.53 19.92 -13.08
N ALA A 385 -21.36 20.51 -12.24
CA ALA A 385 -22.72 20.02 -11.98
C ALA A 385 -23.63 20.13 -13.23
N ALA A 386 -23.41 21.14 -14.09
CA ALA A 386 -24.21 21.29 -15.30
C ALA A 386 -23.85 20.22 -16.34
N ALA A 387 -22.54 19.95 -16.52
CA ALA A 387 -22.08 18.87 -17.39
C ALA A 387 -22.55 17.50 -16.85
N ALA A 388 -22.54 17.28 -15.53
CA ALA A 388 -23.04 16.04 -14.93
C ALA A 388 -24.54 15.85 -15.18
N SER A 389 -25.34 16.90 -15.04
CA SER A 389 -26.79 16.88 -15.38
C SER A 389 -27.00 16.55 -16.86
N LYS A 390 -26.23 17.19 -17.74
CA LYS A 390 -26.30 16.93 -19.19
C LYS A 390 -25.95 15.49 -19.54
N ILE A 391 -24.97 14.87 -18.89
CA ILE A 391 -24.63 13.44 -19.09
C ILE A 391 -25.84 12.56 -18.79
N LEU A 392 -26.58 12.85 -17.70
CA LEU A 392 -27.79 12.10 -17.37
C LEU A 392 -28.89 12.32 -18.40
N GLU A 393 -29.16 13.56 -18.81
CA GLU A 393 -30.17 13.92 -19.83
C GLU A 393 -29.87 13.26 -21.18
N ASP A 394 -28.61 13.34 -21.65
CA ASP A 394 -28.19 12.70 -22.91
C ASP A 394 -28.32 11.16 -22.86
N ALA A 395 -28.27 10.57 -21.66
CA ALA A 395 -28.49 9.14 -21.45
C ALA A 395 -29.98 8.75 -21.27
N GLY A 396 -30.89 9.71 -21.39
CA GLY A 396 -32.33 9.47 -21.31
C GLY A 396 -32.91 9.55 -19.90
N TYR A 397 -32.17 10.10 -18.93
CA TYR A 397 -32.75 10.46 -17.63
C TYR A 397 -33.57 11.73 -17.73
N THR A 398 -34.68 11.78 -17.04
CA THR A 398 -35.53 12.97 -16.91
C THR A 398 -35.61 13.39 -15.45
N LYS A 399 -35.66 14.68 -15.20
CA LYS A 399 -35.76 15.20 -13.85
C LYS A 399 -37.19 15.08 -13.32
N ASN A 400 -37.35 14.35 -12.21
CA ASN A 400 -38.60 14.20 -11.49
C ASN A 400 -38.44 14.71 -10.05
N GLY A 401 -38.97 15.90 -9.79
CA GLY A 401 -38.74 16.61 -8.52
C GLY A 401 -37.26 17.00 -8.34
N GLU A 402 -36.66 16.54 -7.27
CA GLU A 402 -35.24 16.80 -6.97
C GLU A 402 -34.27 15.92 -7.76
N PHE A 403 -34.68 14.72 -8.18
CA PHE A 403 -33.79 13.70 -8.71
C PHE A 403 -34.07 13.35 -10.15
N TYR A 404 -33.05 12.91 -10.84
CA TYR A 404 -33.18 12.28 -12.16
C TYR A 404 -33.69 10.86 -12.02
N GLU A 405 -34.50 10.44 -13.02
CA GLU A 405 -34.99 9.06 -13.15
C GLU A 405 -34.96 8.59 -14.61
N LYS A 406 -34.81 7.28 -14.79
CA LYS A 406 -34.85 6.61 -16.07
C LYS A 406 -35.57 5.26 -15.88
N ASP A 407 -36.54 4.97 -16.76
CA ASP A 407 -37.35 3.73 -16.70
C ASP A 407 -37.99 3.49 -15.32
N GLY A 408 -38.46 4.57 -14.66
CA GLY A 408 -39.10 4.51 -13.34
C GLY A 408 -38.14 4.26 -12.19
N LYS A 409 -36.81 4.33 -12.41
CA LYS A 409 -35.78 4.18 -11.39
C LYS A 409 -35.02 5.49 -11.21
N GLN A 410 -34.91 5.93 -9.98
CA GLN A 410 -34.08 7.11 -9.67
C GLN A 410 -32.60 6.86 -9.93
N ALA A 411 -31.90 7.90 -10.34
CA ALA A 411 -30.45 7.97 -10.32
C ALA A 411 -29.99 7.97 -8.86
N ALA A 412 -29.83 6.80 -8.26
CA ALA A 412 -29.61 6.63 -6.84
C ALA A 412 -28.52 5.57 -6.54
N PHE A 413 -27.81 5.76 -5.42
CA PHE A 413 -26.88 4.77 -4.88
C PHE A 413 -26.54 5.04 -3.42
N LYS A 414 -25.94 4.05 -2.74
CA LYS A 414 -25.41 4.18 -1.39
C LYS A 414 -23.91 4.33 -1.40
N PHE A 415 -23.40 5.32 -0.67
CA PHE A 415 -21.97 5.51 -0.43
C PHE A 415 -21.58 4.93 0.93
N SER A 416 -20.88 3.80 0.93
CA SER A 416 -20.46 3.11 2.15
C SER A 416 -19.16 3.71 2.71
N ILE A 417 -19.17 4.00 4.00
CA ILE A 417 -17.99 4.36 4.79
C ILE A 417 -17.88 3.40 5.97
N PHE A 418 -16.65 3.25 6.51
CA PHE A 418 -16.37 2.33 7.60
C PHE A 418 -15.86 3.06 8.84
N GLY A 419 -16.52 2.81 9.98
CA GLY A 419 -16.20 3.39 11.27
C GLY A 419 -16.95 4.69 11.57
N GLU A 420 -16.64 5.24 12.74
CA GLU A 420 -17.37 6.36 13.34
C GLU A 420 -16.56 7.69 13.37
N ASP A 421 -15.44 7.74 12.60
CA ASP A 421 -14.60 8.95 12.58
C ASP A 421 -15.40 10.16 12.05
N PRO A 422 -15.47 11.26 12.81
CA PRO A 422 -16.28 12.42 12.45
C PRO A 422 -15.84 13.07 11.13
N THR A 423 -14.54 13.08 10.83
CA THR A 423 -14.01 13.65 9.57
C THR A 423 -14.46 12.81 8.38
N SER A 424 -14.39 11.49 8.49
CA SER A 424 -14.83 10.57 7.43
C SER A 424 -16.33 10.69 7.17
N LYS A 425 -17.14 10.84 8.23
CA LYS A 425 -18.58 11.13 8.11
C LYS A 425 -18.85 12.46 7.42
N ALA A 426 -18.13 13.53 7.81
CA ALA A 426 -18.28 14.85 7.20
C ALA A 426 -17.93 14.82 5.69
N VAL A 427 -16.89 14.12 5.29
CA VAL A 427 -16.54 13.92 3.87
C VAL A 427 -17.66 13.19 3.14
N GLY A 428 -18.17 12.08 3.69
CA GLY A 428 -19.27 11.32 3.10
C GLY A 428 -20.56 12.13 2.98
N GLN A 429 -20.92 12.90 4.00
CA GLN A 429 -22.09 13.80 3.97
C GLN A 429 -21.93 14.91 2.92
N THR A 430 -20.72 15.47 2.79
CA THR A 430 -20.44 16.50 1.77
C THR A 430 -20.54 15.91 0.35
N LEU A 431 -20.02 14.70 0.13
CA LEU A 431 -20.16 13.99 -1.13
C LEU A 431 -21.65 13.77 -1.49
N VAL A 432 -22.42 13.23 -0.57
CA VAL A 432 -23.86 13.01 -0.75
C VAL A 432 -24.60 14.32 -1.07
N GLN A 433 -24.30 15.40 -0.36
CA GLN A 433 -24.92 16.71 -0.58
C GLN A 433 -24.58 17.29 -1.96
N GLN A 434 -23.32 17.16 -2.41
CA GLN A 434 -22.92 17.59 -3.73
C GLN A 434 -23.69 16.84 -4.82
N LEU A 435 -23.81 15.53 -4.71
CA LEU A 435 -24.53 14.70 -5.69
C LEU A 435 -26.04 14.98 -5.69
N LYS A 436 -26.64 15.25 -4.54
CA LYS A 436 -28.03 15.73 -4.48
C LYS A 436 -28.24 17.02 -5.23
N SER A 437 -27.28 17.95 -5.18
CA SER A 437 -27.37 19.20 -5.95
C SER A 437 -27.29 18.99 -7.47
N VAL A 438 -26.69 17.90 -7.92
CA VAL A 438 -26.68 17.47 -9.35
C VAL A 438 -28.01 16.78 -9.73
N GLY A 439 -28.78 16.32 -8.74
CA GLY A 439 -30.02 15.55 -8.94
C GLY A 439 -29.81 14.02 -8.86
N ILE A 440 -28.75 13.58 -8.21
CA ILE A 440 -28.48 12.17 -7.92
C ILE A 440 -28.84 11.88 -6.46
N ASN A 441 -29.72 10.91 -6.22
CA ASN A 441 -30.13 10.52 -4.87
C ASN A 441 -29.07 9.60 -4.22
N ALA A 442 -27.99 10.22 -3.74
CA ALA A 442 -26.97 9.51 -2.99
C ALA A 442 -27.33 9.46 -1.48
N GLU A 443 -27.04 8.34 -0.84
CA GLU A 443 -27.25 8.13 0.60
C GLU A 443 -25.97 7.64 1.26
N LEU A 444 -25.70 8.12 2.50
CA LEU A 444 -24.57 7.64 3.27
C LEU A 444 -24.91 6.32 3.98
N ASP A 445 -24.09 5.30 3.79
CA ASP A 445 -24.18 4.00 4.41
C ASP A 445 -22.98 3.80 5.37
N SER A 446 -23.23 4.00 6.66
CA SER A 446 -22.17 3.86 7.68
C SER A 446 -22.13 2.43 8.22
N ARG A 447 -20.99 1.78 8.11
CA ARG A 447 -20.76 0.38 8.52
C ARG A 447 -19.68 0.30 9.59
N ALA A 448 -19.70 -0.78 10.38
CA ALA A 448 -18.62 -1.04 11.33
C ALA A 448 -17.28 -1.32 10.61
N VAL A 449 -16.16 -0.93 11.22
CA VAL A 449 -14.82 -1.21 10.65
C VAL A 449 -14.61 -2.71 10.43
N SER A 450 -15.15 -3.56 11.31
CA SER A 450 -15.07 -5.03 11.21
C SER A 450 -15.74 -5.62 9.97
N GLU A 451 -16.66 -4.88 9.33
CA GLU A 451 -17.35 -5.32 8.11
C GLU A 451 -16.54 -5.02 6.84
N PHE A 452 -15.47 -4.23 6.93
CA PHE A 452 -14.69 -3.79 5.77
C PHE A 452 -14.25 -4.96 4.88
N ASN A 453 -13.51 -5.91 5.46
CA ASN A 453 -12.97 -7.05 4.69
C ASN A 453 -14.09 -7.89 4.05
N LYS A 454 -15.17 -8.15 4.78
CA LYS A 454 -16.33 -8.88 4.25
C LYS A 454 -16.98 -8.13 3.09
N THR A 455 -17.23 -6.83 3.27
CA THR A 455 -17.85 -5.97 2.26
C THR A 455 -17.02 -5.91 0.97
N MET A 456 -15.70 -5.72 1.11
CA MET A 456 -14.80 -5.67 -0.05
C MET A 456 -14.72 -7.01 -0.78
N ALA A 457 -14.61 -8.12 -0.05
CA ALA A 457 -14.54 -9.46 -0.63
C ALA A 457 -15.83 -9.87 -1.34
N SER A 458 -17.00 -9.56 -0.76
CA SER A 458 -18.30 -9.85 -1.34
C SER A 458 -18.78 -8.84 -2.38
N LYS A 459 -18.06 -7.69 -2.52
CA LYS A 459 -18.47 -6.53 -3.35
C LYS A 459 -19.89 -6.03 -3.02
N ASP A 460 -20.30 -6.13 -1.74
CA ASP A 460 -21.62 -5.69 -1.26
C ASP A 460 -21.66 -4.17 -0.97
N TYR A 461 -21.45 -3.37 -2.00
CA TYR A 461 -21.54 -1.90 -1.95
C TYR A 461 -21.91 -1.38 -3.36
N ASP A 462 -22.56 -0.21 -3.41
CA ASP A 462 -22.76 0.53 -4.68
C ASP A 462 -21.53 1.40 -4.96
N ALA A 463 -21.18 2.26 -4.01
CA ALA A 463 -19.92 2.99 -3.99
C ALA A 463 -19.33 2.98 -2.58
N THR A 464 -18.00 3.04 -2.47
CA THR A 464 -17.33 3.02 -1.16
C THR A 464 -16.06 3.86 -1.17
N SER A 465 -15.66 4.32 0.02
CA SER A 465 -14.32 4.87 0.21
C SER A 465 -13.28 3.76 0.06
N SER A 466 -12.25 4.04 -0.69
CA SER A 466 -11.15 3.13 -0.97
C SER A 466 -9.81 3.86 -0.89
N GLY A 467 -8.74 3.13 -1.06
CA GLY A 467 -7.42 3.73 -1.15
C GLY A 467 -6.36 2.72 -1.54
N PHE A 468 -5.22 3.25 -1.96
CA PHE A 468 -4.10 2.49 -2.43
C PHE A 468 -2.79 3.10 -1.92
N ALA A 469 -1.92 2.24 -1.40
CA ALA A 469 -0.55 2.58 -1.10
C ALA A 469 0.35 1.84 -2.11
N PRO A 470 1.11 2.55 -2.95
CA PRO A 470 1.99 1.90 -3.92
C PRO A 470 3.08 1.10 -3.19
N SER A 471 3.38 -0.09 -3.71
CA SER A 471 4.48 -0.96 -3.25
C SER A 471 5.77 -0.74 -4.03
N SER A 472 5.70 0.00 -5.14
CA SER A 472 6.81 0.32 -6.05
C SER A 472 6.58 1.70 -6.66
N PRO A 473 7.66 2.41 -7.06
CA PRO A 473 7.54 3.62 -7.89
C PRO A 473 6.97 3.33 -9.29
N ASP A 474 7.13 2.11 -9.78
CA ASP A 474 6.57 1.64 -11.05
C ASP A 474 5.10 1.22 -10.89
N ALA A 475 4.25 1.67 -11.80
CA ALA A 475 2.81 1.47 -11.73
C ALA A 475 2.29 0.19 -12.39
N THR A 476 3.15 -0.71 -12.86
CA THR A 476 2.74 -1.92 -13.60
C THR A 476 1.75 -2.79 -12.80
N GLU A 477 2.08 -3.10 -11.54
CA GLU A 477 1.20 -3.90 -10.68
C GLU A 477 -0.11 -3.18 -10.36
N ALA A 478 -0.04 -1.89 -10.04
CA ALA A 478 -1.22 -1.08 -9.77
C ALA A 478 -2.15 -1.01 -10.99
N THR A 479 -1.58 -0.85 -12.18
CA THR A 479 -2.33 -0.81 -13.45
C THR A 479 -3.05 -2.14 -13.69
N GLU A 480 -2.38 -3.26 -13.50
CA GLU A 480 -3.01 -4.58 -13.60
C GLU A 480 -4.08 -4.80 -12.53
N GLN A 481 -3.81 -4.38 -11.30
CA GLN A 481 -4.73 -4.52 -10.17
C GLN A 481 -6.05 -3.78 -10.41
N PHE A 482 -5.98 -2.52 -10.85
CA PHE A 482 -7.15 -1.64 -10.93
C PHE A 482 -7.89 -1.74 -12.26
N TYR A 483 -7.21 -2.06 -13.37
CA TYR A 483 -7.77 -1.87 -14.70
C TYR A 483 -7.94 -3.16 -15.50
N MET A 484 -7.35 -4.27 -15.06
CA MET A 484 -7.54 -5.57 -15.71
C MET A 484 -8.93 -6.15 -15.41
N ARG A 485 -9.69 -6.42 -16.45
CA ARG A 485 -10.95 -7.17 -16.32
C ARG A 485 -10.67 -8.67 -16.24
N ARG A 486 -10.98 -9.27 -15.10
CA ARG A 486 -10.81 -10.71 -14.84
C ARG A 486 -12.12 -11.49 -14.99
N LYS A 487 -13.26 -10.79 -14.81
CA LYS A 487 -14.60 -11.36 -14.88
C LYS A 487 -15.54 -10.46 -15.67
N PRO A 488 -16.57 -10.99 -16.33
CA PRO A 488 -17.50 -10.21 -17.15
C PRO A 488 -18.18 -9.05 -16.43
N GLU A 489 -18.44 -9.20 -15.14
CA GLU A 489 -19.09 -8.19 -14.30
C GLU A 489 -18.16 -7.07 -13.81
N GLU A 490 -16.87 -7.17 -14.06
CA GLU A 490 -15.89 -6.13 -13.71
C GLU A 490 -15.79 -5.07 -14.81
N ALA A 491 -15.41 -3.86 -14.44
CA ALA A 491 -15.09 -2.80 -15.39
C ALA A 491 -13.83 -3.15 -16.19
N GLY A 492 -13.81 -2.78 -17.45
CA GLY A 492 -12.71 -3.04 -18.36
C GLY A 492 -13.17 -3.72 -19.66
N SER A 493 -12.24 -3.89 -20.57
CA SER A 493 -12.48 -4.48 -21.90
C SER A 493 -11.32 -5.42 -22.29
N ASP A 494 -11.54 -6.23 -23.32
CA ASP A 494 -10.48 -7.06 -23.89
C ASP A 494 -9.35 -6.19 -24.46
N GLU A 495 -9.68 -5.03 -25.03
CA GLU A 495 -8.70 -4.04 -25.50
C GLU A 495 -7.79 -3.56 -24.36
N ILE A 496 -8.35 -3.20 -23.19
CA ILE A 496 -7.55 -2.80 -22.02
C ILE A 496 -6.70 -3.96 -21.53
N ASN A 497 -7.24 -5.18 -21.50
CA ASN A 497 -6.45 -6.36 -21.13
C ASN A 497 -5.27 -6.60 -22.09
N GLU A 498 -5.46 -6.37 -23.40
CA GLU A 498 -4.38 -6.43 -24.39
C GLU A 498 -3.35 -5.29 -24.19
N MET A 499 -3.79 -4.08 -23.87
CA MET A 499 -2.89 -2.98 -23.54
C MET A 499 -2.03 -3.32 -22.31
N ILE A 500 -2.63 -3.88 -21.25
CA ILE A 500 -1.92 -4.34 -20.05
C ILE A 500 -0.90 -5.44 -20.41
N ALA A 501 -1.29 -6.40 -21.24
CA ALA A 501 -0.39 -7.46 -21.66
C ALA A 501 0.81 -6.92 -22.45
N LYS A 502 0.62 -5.93 -23.33
CA LYS A 502 1.69 -5.27 -24.08
C LYS A 502 2.58 -4.41 -23.16
N MET A 503 1.98 -3.64 -22.25
CA MET A 503 2.68 -2.81 -21.28
C MET A 503 3.68 -3.63 -20.46
N LYS A 504 3.31 -4.81 -20.00
CA LYS A 504 4.18 -5.71 -19.21
C LYS A 504 5.41 -6.22 -19.98
N LEU A 505 5.48 -6.04 -21.28
CA LEU A 505 6.62 -6.42 -22.13
C LEU A 505 7.56 -5.25 -22.44
N ILE A 506 7.23 -4.03 -22.03
CA ILE A 506 8.05 -2.83 -22.25
C ILE A 506 9.19 -2.81 -21.22
N ALA A 507 10.42 -2.87 -21.70
CA ALA A 507 11.61 -2.90 -20.85
C ALA A 507 11.98 -1.51 -20.29
N ASP A 508 11.76 -0.44 -21.07
CA ASP A 508 12.03 0.93 -20.64
C ASP A 508 10.99 1.40 -19.62
N ASP A 509 11.46 1.82 -18.45
CA ASP A 509 10.59 2.19 -17.32
C ASP A 509 9.71 3.38 -17.64
N LYS A 510 10.24 4.37 -18.36
CA LYS A 510 9.49 5.56 -18.74
C LYS A 510 8.40 5.23 -19.76
N GLU A 511 8.72 4.47 -20.79
CA GLU A 511 7.74 4.01 -21.78
C GLU A 511 6.66 3.14 -21.15
N ARG A 512 7.05 2.26 -20.23
CA ARG A 512 6.12 1.38 -19.50
C ARG A 512 5.17 2.18 -18.62
N ASN A 513 5.68 3.12 -17.83
CA ASN A 513 4.84 3.99 -16.98
C ASN A 513 3.97 4.94 -17.81
N GLN A 514 4.42 5.36 -18.99
CA GLN A 514 3.56 6.09 -19.93
C GLN A 514 2.41 5.21 -20.44
N ALA A 515 2.68 3.94 -20.76
CA ALA A 515 1.62 3.00 -21.12
C ALA A 515 0.63 2.77 -19.97
N CYS A 516 1.10 2.71 -18.71
CA CYS A 516 0.24 2.68 -17.53
C CYS A 516 -0.72 3.88 -17.48
N ASN A 517 -0.21 5.10 -17.70
CA ASN A 517 -1.02 6.31 -17.71
C ASN A 517 -2.07 6.30 -18.83
N GLU A 518 -1.74 5.81 -20.03
CA GLU A 518 -2.70 5.69 -21.14
C GLU A 518 -3.81 4.67 -20.84
N ILE A 519 -3.46 3.55 -20.19
CA ILE A 519 -4.44 2.55 -19.74
C ILE A 519 -5.37 3.16 -18.69
N GLU A 520 -4.82 3.83 -17.68
CA GLU A 520 -5.61 4.51 -16.64
C GLU A 520 -6.57 5.53 -17.25
N LYS A 521 -6.06 6.44 -18.09
CA LYS A 521 -6.85 7.47 -18.74
C LYS A 521 -8.02 6.88 -19.54
N LYS A 522 -7.75 5.85 -20.36
CA LYS A 522 -8.78 5.14 -21.12
C LYS A 522 -9.83 4.50 -20.20
N HIS A 523 -9.37 3.76 -19.19
CA HIS A 523 -10.27 3.06 -18.27
C HIS A 523 -11.15 4.04 -17.48
N LEU A 524 -10.57 5.11 -16.94
CA LEU A 524 -11.33 6.12 -16.19
C LEU A 524 -12.39 6.80 -17.05
N ALA A 525 -12.06 7.12 -18.31
CA ALA A 525 -12.99 7.75 -19.27
C ALA A 525 -14.12 6.81 -19.70
N GLU A 526 -13.81 5.53 -19.94
CA GLU A 526 -14.80 4.57 -20.46
C GLU A 526 -15.71 4.01 -19.37
N PHE A 527 -15.16 3.65 -18.20
CA PHE A 527 -15.88 2.88 -17.18
C PHE A 527 -16.29 3.72 -15.97
N ALA A 528 -15.58 4.81 -15.66
CA ALA A 528 -15.90 5.72 -14.57
C ALA A 528 -16.17 5.01 -13.22
N VAL A 529 -15.29 4.11 -12.79
CA VAL A 529 -15.48 3.32 -11.57
C VAL A 529 -14.57 3.74 -10.41
N LEU A 530 -13.55 4.56 -10.70
CA LEU A 530 -12.58 5.04 -9.71
C LEU A 530 -12.52 6.56 -9.73
N ILE A 531 -12.45 7.16 -8.56
CA ILE A 531 -12.27 8.59 -8.37
C ILE A 531 -11.08 8.77 -7.42
N PRO A 532 -9.89 9.17 -7.89
CA PRO A 532 -8.82 9.61 -7.01
C PRO A 532 -9.29 10.87 -6.28
N LEU A 533 -9.28 10.85 -4.96
CA LEU A 533 -9.96 11.88 -4.19
C LEU A 533 -9.01 12.67 -3.31
N ILE A 534 -8.10 11.99 -2.61
CA ILE A 534 -7.27 12.61 -1.59
C ILE A 534 -5.87 11.99 -1.57
N ASN A 535 -4.88 12.88 -1.46
CA ASN A 535 -3.57 12.64 -0.91
C ASN A 535 -3.29 13.82 0.03
N GLY A 536 -2.65 13.62 1.16
CA GLY A 536 -2.49 14.72 2.10
C GLY A 536 -1.61 14.39 3.29
N PRO A 537 -1.64 15.25 4.32
CA PRO A 537 -0.74 15.13 5.45
C PRO A 537 -1.04 13.89 6.29
N GLU A 538 0.03 13.33 6.83
CA GLU A 538 0.02 12.36 7.90
C GLU A 538 0.83 12.91 9.08
N TYR A 539 0.29 12.80 10.28
CA TYR A 539 0.96 13.19 11.51
C TYR A 539 1.26 11.94 12.34
N LYS A 540 2.44 11.89 12.88
CA LYS A 540 2.89 10.84 13.80
C LYS A 540 3.49 11.46 15.05
#